data_c5c23e5b0bb7a3ae3125439d174676b9
#
_entry.id   c5c23e5b0bb7a3ae3125439d174676b9
#
_cell.length_a   1.000
_cell.length_b   1.000
_cell.length_c   1.000
_cell.angle_alpha   90.00
_cell.angle_beta   90.00
_cell.angle_gamma   90.00
#
_symmetry.space_group_name_H-M   'P 1'
#
loop_
_entity.id
_entity.type
_entity.pdbx_description
1 polymer ?
#
loop_
_entity_poly.entity_id
_entity_poly.type
_entity_poly.pdbx_seq_one_letter_code
_entity_poly.pdbx_strand_id
1 'polypeptide(L)'
;MKVNGHTFPSLMFSMLISLCLGQNIKLKDIAKQSSLNFTHDHGGSGEYYYVESMGSGVCVFDYDNDGDLDVYFPQGSPLPGWNKKIKLENKLYRNDGLDWKDVTLDAGIGDLGYGMGCACGDYDNDGAVDLYVTNFGRDVFYRNNNDGTFSDITDEVGIDNSSMGMSAAFFDSDNDGWLELYVTNYVDYSIDDNPECTSPMQYPMGGQLYARSYCDPDVFLGVADKFYYNKEGVFIDRSNRSGIGRYALRGMGVIPGDMDDDGDMDIYVANDKDMNLLFINNGKGRFTESALMTGTGYNGNGLAEAGMGVDAGDIDRNGWLDIFVTNYSGETNTLYLNQGNGLFLDDTDLRGLGRPSIHSLAFGAKFMDLDLDGWLDLYVANGHVIDNIHLFNNQYHHHQNDQVYLNRSGIYSDKTKDVGIDFSRTFVSRGVAQADIDNDGDIDLFVSNNNDDATLLINEGLPRNNWIGFHLQGTTSNRDAIGSKITISTNLGTQVAWVNPSGSYLSSNDRRVVFGLGKEEKVKTAEIHWPGKIKKEIFNDLDCNSYYKVVEGRTISIVEYVN
;
A
#
# COMPACT_ATOMS: atom_id res chain seq x y z
N MET A 1 24.85 58.45 -52.71
CA MET A 1 25.29 57.33 -51.86
C MET A 1 24.10 56.41 -51.67
N LYS A 2 24.13 55.17 -52.27
CA LYS A 2 23.07 54.18 -52.16
C LYS A 2 23.34 53.37 -50.90
N VAL A 3 22.35 53.29 -49.98
CA VAL A 3 22.39 52.37 -48.83
C VAL A 3 21.58 51.16 -49.17
N ASN A 4 22.27 50.01 -49.18
CA ASN A 4 21.69 48.68 -49.48
C ASN A 4 20.91 48.20 -48.23
N GLY A 5 19.60 47.87 -48.41
CA GLY A 5 18.81 47.20 -47.44
C GLY A 5 19.07 45.69 -47.46
N HIS A 6 19.48 45.11 -46.33
CA HIS A 6 19.49 43.65 -46.13
C HIS A 6 18.15 43.25 -45.52
N THR A 7 17.38 42.48 -46.27
CA THR A 7 16.22 41.74 -45.77
C THR A 7 16.67 40.49 -45.05
N PHE A 8 16.37 40.37 -43.75
CA PHE A 8 16.49 39.11 -42.99
C PHE A 8 15.25 38.24 -43.30
N PRO A 9 15.42 36.95 -43.58
CA PRO A 9 14.29 36.03 -43.68
C PRO A 9 13.80 35.70 -42.26
N SER A 10 12.53 35.96 -42.00
CA SER A 10 11.78 35.54 -40.84
C SER A 10 11.65 34.01 -40.85
N LEU A 11 12.41 33.31 -40.02
CA LEU A 11 12.16 31.90 -39.68
C LEU A 11 10.90 31.83 -38.81
N MET A 12 9.80 31.43 -39.42
CA MET A 12 8.60 31.03 -38.72
C MET A 12 8.86 29.69 -38.06
N PHE A 13 9.16 29.66 -36.77
CA PHE A 13 9.17 28.44 -35.94
C PHE A 13 7.71 28.02 -35.76
N SER A 14 7.24 27.10 -36.57
CA SER A 14 5.97 26.44 -36.36
C SER A 14 6.14 25.48 -35.18
N MET A 15 5.74 25.94 -34.00
CA MET A 15 5.59 25.10 -32.81
C MET A 15 4.42 24.15 -33.06
N LEU A 16 4.71 22.94 -33.51
CA LEU A 16 3.76 21.83 -33.49
C LEU A 16 3.48 21.53 -32.02
N ILE A 17 2.39 22.11 -31.50
CA ILE A 17 1.77 21.63 -30.27
C ILE A 17 1.16 20.28 -30.65
N SER A 18 1.90 19.21 -30.43
CA SER A 18 1.34 17.87 -30.36
C SER A 18 0.37 17.89 -29.17
N LEU A 19 -0.92 18.00 -29.46
CA LEU A 19 -1.95 17.64 -28.48
C LEU A 19 -1.77 16.13 -28.25
N CYS A 20 -0.95 15.76 -27.28
CA CYS A 20 -1.10 14.48 -26.63
C CYS A 20 -2.48 14.50 -25.97
N LEU A 21 -3.46 13.90 -26.63
CA LEU A 21 -4.69 13.47 -25.99
C LEU A 21 -4.23 12.33 -25.05
N GLY A 22 -3.87 12.70 -23.82
CA GLY A 22 -3.64 11.75 -22.74
C GLY A 22 -4.92 10.93 -22.54
N GLN A 23 -4.76 9.70 -22.10
CA GLN A 23 -5.88 8.91 -21.60
C GLN A 23 -6.61 9.71 -20.52
N ASN A 24 -7.94 9.81 -20.58
CA ASN A 24 -8.72 10.39 -19.50
C ASN A 24 -8.91 9.32 -18.44
N ILE A 25 -8.18 9.40 -17.35
CA ILE A 25 -8.46 8.60 -16.16
C ILE A 25 -9.86 8.94 -15.68
N LYS A 26 -10.63 7.93 -15.34
CA LYS A 26 -11.97 8.12 -14.80
C LYS A 26 -12.24 7.09 -13.71
N LEU A 27 -11.89 7.42 -12.51
CA LEU A 27 -12.18 6.61 -11.32
C LEU A 27 -13.64 6.82 -10.90
N LYS A 28 -14.40 5.73 -10.81
CA LYS A 28 -15.81 5.76 -10.46
C LYS A 28 -16.10 4.81 -9.30
N ASP A 29 -16.62 5.34 -8.22
CA ASP A 29 -17.09 4.54 -7.09
C ASP A 29 -18.32 3.73 -7.48
N ILE A 30 -18.20 2.41 -7.46
CA ILE A 30 -19.29 1.47 -7.74
C ILE A 30 -19.66 0.60 -6.53
N ALA A 31 -19.07 0.79 -5.36
CA ALA A 31 -19.26 -0.08 -4.20
C ALA A 31 -20.76 -0.40 -3.95
N LYS A 32 -21.60 0.63 -3.83
CA LYS A 32 -23.06 0.44 -3.59
C LYS A 32 -23.80 -0.20 -4.77
N GLN A 33 -23.30 0.01 -5.99
CA GLN A 33 -23.97 -0.51 -7.21
C GLN A 33 -23.64 -1.99 -7.43
N SER A 34 -22.50 -2.43 -6.93
CA SER A 34 -21.97 -3.79 -7.06
C SER A 34 -22.26 -4.67 -5.83
N SER A 35 -23.17 -4.27 -4.96
CA SER A 35 -23.53 -5.00 -3.74
C SER A 35 -22.42 -5.09 -2.68
N LEU A 36 -21.33 -4.34 -2.81
CA LEU A 36 -20.29 -4.21 -1.79
C LEU A 36 -20.80 -3.32 -0.65
N ASN A 37 -21.37 -3.94 0.39
CA ASN A 37 -22.06 -3.24 1.48
C ASN A 37 -21.28 -3.31 2.80
N PHE A 38 -19.97 -3.04 2.74
CA PHE A 38 -19.15 -2.93 3.94
C PHE A 38 -19.15 -1.50 4.47
N THR A 39 -19.46 -1.35 5.75
CA THR A 39 -19.30 -0.09 6.51
C THR A 39 -18.41 -0.38 7.71
N HIS A 40 -17.28 0.28 7.79
CA HIS A 40 -16.43 0.20 8.97
C HIS A 40 -17.09 0.90 10.16
N ASP A 41 -17.04 0.30 11.35
CA ASP A 41 -17.45 0.91 12.61
C ASP A 41 -16.36 0.68 13.65
N HIS A 42 -15.71 1.74 14.09
CA HIS A 42 -14.63 1.67 15.08
C HIS A 42 -15.10 1.33 16.49
N GLY A 43 -16.38 1.04 16.71
CA GLY A 43 -16.93 0.61 18.00
C GLY A 43 -16.90 1.68 19.11
N GLY A 44 -16.72 2.94 18.76
CA GLY A 44 -16.55 4.03 19.70
C GLY A 44 -17.83 4.43 20.44
N SER A 45 -17.65 5.02 21.62
CA SER A 45 -18.75 5.46 22.51
C SER A 45 -18.73 6.97 22.78
N GLY A 46 -17.77 7.71 22.20
CA GLY A 46 -17.53 9.12 22.46
C GLY A 46 -16.57 9.37 23.63
N GLU A 47 -15.89 8.31 24.11
CA GLU A 47 -14.87 8.40 25.17
C GLU A 47 -13.45 8.62 24.60
N TYR A 48 -13.31 8.81 23.28
CA TYR A 48 -12.04 9.07 22.59
C TYR A 48 -10.98 7.99 22.90
N TYR A 49 -11.35 6.72 22.75
CA TYR A 49 -10.38 5.63 22.82
C TYR A 49 -9.40 5.74 21.67
N TYR A 50 -8.10 5.70 21.96
CA TYR A 50 -7.06 6.00 20.99
C TYR A 50 -7.15 5.13 19.71
N VAL A 51 -7.50 3.87 19.88
CA VAL A 51 -7.65 2.90 18.80
C VAL A 51 -8.74 3.27 17.76
N GLU A 52 -9.75 4.06 18.14
CA GLU A 52 -10.85 4.47 17.26
C GLU A 52 -10.39 5.18 16.00
N SER A 53 -9.24 5.88 16.05
CA SER A 53 -8.75 6.73 14.98
C SER A 53 -7.85 6.01 13.96
N MET A 54 -7.41 4.76 14.23
CA MET A 54 -6.33 4.09 13.50
C MET A 54 -6.80 3.16 12.37
N GLY A 55 -7.81 2.32 12.62
CA GLY A 55 -8.29 1.34 11.62
C GLY A 55 -9.02 1.98 10.46
N SER A 56 -9.23 1.31 9.36
CA SER A 56 -8.94 -0.07 9.04
C SER A 56 -8.20 -0.23 7.73
N GLY A 57 -7.64 -1.44 7.50
CA GLY A 57 -7.06 -1.85 6.23
C GLY A 57 -8.04 -2.47 5.25
N VAL A 58 -7.51 -3.02 4.16
CA VAL A 58 -8.22 -3.80 3.15
C VAL A 58 -7.25 -4.76 2.46
N CYS A 59 -7.65 -6.03 2.24
CA CYS A 59 -6.81 -7.00 1.53
C CYS A 59 -7.54 -7.58 0.33
N VAL A 60 -6.83 -7.68 -0.80
CA VAL A 60 -7.35 -8.22 -2.06
C VAL A 60 -6.57 -9.46 -2.44
N PHE A 61 -7.27 -10.58 -2.68
CA PHE A 61 -6.67 -11.86 -3.07
C PHE A 61 -7.76 -12.79 -3.62
N ASP A 62 -7.37 -13.75 -4.44
CA ASP A 62 -8.23 -14.83 -4.94
C ASP A 62 -8.28 -15.94 -3.86
N TYR A 63 -9.37 -15.98 -3.06
CA TYR A 63 -9.44 -16.87 -1.90
C TYR A 63 -9.88 -18.29 -2.26
N ASP A 64 -10.65 -18.48 -3.34
CA ASP A 64 -11.19 -19.78 -3.74
C ASP A 64 -10.58 -20.33 -5.03
N ASN A 65 -9.54 -19.67 -5.55
CA ASN A 65 -8.78 -20.01 -6.75
C ASN A 65 -9.64 -20.09 -8.02
N ASP A 66 -10.69 -19.25 -8.12
CA ASP A 66 -11.53 -19.19 -9.31
C ASP A 66 -11.02 -18.21 -10.38
N GLY A 67 -10.05 -17.37 -10.04
CA GLY A 67 -9.36 -16.41 -10.90
C GLY A 67 -9.88 -14.98 -10.77
N ASP A 68 -10.97 -14.76 -10.05
CA ASP A 68 -11.46 -13.43 -9.70
C ASP A 68 -10.85 -13.00 -8.35
N LEU A 69 -10.62 -11.71 -8.17
CA LEU A 69 -10.06 -11.21 -6.93
C LEU A 69 -11.17 -10.84 -5.95
N ASP A 70 -11.02 -11.31 -4.72
CA ASP A 70 -11.92 -11.10 -3.60
C ASP A 70 -11.39 -10.04 -2.65
N VAL A 71 -12.22 -9.59 -1.70
CA VAL A 71 -11.81 -8.53 -0.78
C VAL A 71 -12.16 -8.86 0.67
N TYR A 72 -11.19 -8.64 1.56
CA TYR A 72 -11.33 -8.78 3.00
C TYR A 72 -11.17 -7.43 3.69
N PHE A 73 -12.10 -7.12 4.60
CA PHE A 73 -12.10 -5.89 5.41
C PHE A 73 -12.02 -6.23 6.90
N PRO A 74 -10.94 -5.83 7.59
CA PRO A 74 -10.92 -5.77 9.05
C PRO A 74 -11.98 -4.80 9.60
N GLN A 75 -12.57 -5.12 10.75
CA GLN A 75 -13.64 -4.36 11.38
C GLN A 75 -13.27 -4.03 12.83
N GLY A 76 -13.69 -2.86 13.32
CA GLY A 76 -13.58 -2.54 14.73
C GLY A 76 -14.40 -3.48 15.62
N SER A 77 -14.25 -3.34 16.92
CA SER A 77 -14.97 -4.13 17.91
C SER A 77 -15.62 -3.21 18.96
N PRO A 78 -16.69 -3.62 19.63
CA PRO A 78 -17.36 -2.80 20.63
C PRO A 78 -16.43 -2.35 21.75
N LEU A 79 -16.22 -1.05 21.89
CA LEU A 79 -15.48 -0.44 23.00
C LEU A 79 -16.40 -0.17 24.20
N PRO A 80 -15.87 0.02 25.43
CA PRO A 80 -16.69 0.31 26.59
C PRO A 80 -17.62 1.51 26.36
N GLY A 81 -18.91 1.31 26.66
CA GLY A 81 -19.94 2.32 26.40
C GLY A 81 -20.62 2.25 25.03
N TRP A 82 -20.10 1.45 24.08
CA TRP A 82 -20.77 1.23 22.79
C TRP A 82 -22.12 0.55 22.97
N ASN A 83 -23.16 1.03 22.27
CA ASN A 83 -24.54 0.62 22.54
C ASN A 83 -25.36 0.24 21.29
N LYS A 84 -24.75 0.21 20.11
CA LYS A 84 -25.44 -0.27 18.89
C LYS A 84 -25.69 -1.78 19.00
N LYS A 85 -26.82 -2.24 18.42
CA LYS A 85 -27.21 -3.66 18.44
C LYS A 85 -26.89 -4.36 17.14
N ILE A 86 -25.67 -4.17 16.65
CA ILE A 86 -25.13 -4.85 15.48
C ILE A 86 -23.93 -5.68 15.91
N LYS A 87 -23.64 -6.75 15.19
CA LYS A 87 -22.41 -7.52 15.36
C LYS A 87 -21.32 -6.83 14.53
N LEU A 88 -20.21 -6.51 15.13
CA LEU A 88 -19.02 -6.08 14.43
C LEU A 88 -18.15 -7.32 14.22
N GLU A 89 -17.80 -7.61 12.99
CA GLU A 89 -16.93 -8.70 12.59
C GLU A 89 -16.25 -8.36 11.26
N ASN A 90 -15.04 -8.84 11.06
CA ASN A 90 -14.35 -8.74 9.79
C ASN A 90 -15.17 -9.37 8.67
N LYS A 91 -15.02 -8.89 7.44
CA LYS A 91 -15.84 -9.32 6.31
C LYS A 91 -15.00 -9.78 5.13
N LEU A 92 -15.37 -10.95 4.57
CA LEU A 92 -14.91 -11.43 3.28
C LEU A 92 -16.05 -11.31 2.27
N TYR A 93 -15.76 -10.62 1.17
CA TYR A 93 -16.67 -10.54 0.03
C TYR A 93 -16.07 -11.26 -1.15
N ARG A 94 -16.82 -12.23 -1.70
CA ARG A 94 -16.48 -12.91 -2.94
C ARG A 94 -16.95 -12.08 -4.13
N ASN A 95 -16.12 -12.00 -5.14
CA ASN A 95 -16.41 -11.39 -6.43
C ASN A 95 -17.05 -12.42 -7.38
N ASP A 96 -18.25 -12.17 -7.85
CA ASP A 96 -18.90 -12.97 -8.90
C ASP A 96 -19.10 -12.07 -10.14
N GLY A 97 -18.00 -11.53 -10.73
CA GLY A 97 -18.05 -10.60 -11.88
C GLY A 97 -18.58 -9.22 -11.50
N LEU A 98 -18.00 -8.59 -10.50
CA LEU A 98 -18.40 -7.31 -9.90
C LEU A 98 -19.75 -7.34 -9.15
N ASP A 99 -20.31 -8.50 -8.84
CA ASP A 99 -21.44 -8.67 -7.91
C ASP A 99 -20.91 -9.28 -6.60
N TRP A 100 -20.75 -8.47 -5.56
CA TRP A 100 -20.05 -8.83 -4.32
C TRP A 100 -21.00 -9.55 -3.36
N LYS A 101 -20.56 -10.71 -2.86
CA LYS A 101 -21.31 -11.52 -1.89
C LYS A 101 -20.57 -11.66 -0.57
N ASP A 102 -21.20 -11.27 0.53
CA ASP A 102 -20.69 -11.56 1.87
C ASP A 102 -20.67 -13.08 2.10
N VAL A 103 -19.49 -13.68 2.12
CA VAL A 103 -19.23 -15.11 2.34
C VAL A 103 -18.56 -15.38 3.68
N THR A 104 -18.46 -14.37 4.54
CA THR A 104 -17.74 -14.42 5.83
C THR A 104 -18.08 -15.63 6.68
N LEU A 105 -19.39 -15.92 6.83
CA LEU A 105 -19.86 -17.03 7.65
C LEU A 105 -19.54 -18.38 7.01
N ASP A 106 -19.75 -18.49 5.71
CA ASP A 106 -19.53 -19.74 4.97
C ASP A 106 -18.05 -20.08 4.90
N ALA A 107 -17.20 -19.07 4.74
CA ALA A 107 -15.74 -19.19 4.74
C ALA A 107 -15.14 -19.38 6.15
N GLY A 108 -15.89 -19.08 7.22
CA GLY A 108 -15.41 -19.23 8.60
C GLY A 108 -14.33 -18.24 9.03
N ILE A 109 -14.33 -17.01 8.47
CA ILE A 109 -13.23 -16.03 8.61
C ILE A 109 -13.64 -14.74 9.34
N GLY A 110 -14.79 -14.74 10.02
CA GLY A 110 -15.32 -13.58 10.75
C GLY A 110 -14.67 -13.41 12.13
N ASP A 111 -13.50 -12.80 12.20
CA ASP A 111 -12.89 -12.42 13.48
C ASP A 111 -13.73 -11.36 14.20
N LEU A 112 -13.75 -11.43 15.54
CA LEU A 112 -14.44 -10.52 16.46
C LEU A 112 -13.45 -9.64 17.25
N GLY A 113 -12.16 -9.78 17.01
CA GLY A 113 -11.12 -8.91 17.54
C GLY A 113 -11.32 -7.47 17.10
N TYR A 114 -10.52 -6.57 17.59
CA TYR A 114 -10.48 -5.22 17.07
C TYR A 114 -9.53 -5.17 15.86
N GLY A 115 -10.07 -5.45 14.67
CA GLY A 115 -9.30 -5.57 13.45
C GLY A 115 -8.66 -4.26 13.04
N MET A 116 -7.38 -4.32 12.67
CA MET A 116 -6.59 -3.20 12.18
C MET A 116 -6.26 -3.37 10.71
N GLY A 117 -5.46 -4.34 10.36
CA GLY A 117 -4.97 -4.61 9.02
C GLY A 117 -4.96 -6.09 8.66
N CYS A 118 -4.44 -6.39 7.48
CA CYS A 118 -4.28 -7.76 7.01
C CYS A 118 -3.12 -7.90 6.03
N ALA A 119 -2.60 -9.13 5.88
CA ALA A 119 -1.61 -9.51 4.88
C ALA A 119 -1.97 -10.88 4.31
N CYS A 120 -1.77 -11.04 2.99
CA CYS A 120 -2.07 -12.27 2.25
C CYS A 120 -0.77 -12.91 1.75
N GLY A 121 -0.69 -14.26 1.80
CA GLY A 121 0.46 -15.02 1.29
C GLY A 121 0.26 -16.53 1.48
N ASP A 122 0.77 -17.32 0.55
CA ASP A 122 0.81 -18.80 0.61
C ASP A 122 1.98 -19.23 1.50
N TYR A 123 1.74 -19.28 2.84
CA TYR A 123 2.80 -19.48 3.84
C TYR A 123 3.34 -20.91 3.86
N ASP A 124 2.54 -21.90 3.43
CA ASP A 124 2.90 -23.32 3.44
C ASP A 124 3.13 -23.90 2.04
N ASN A 125 3.09 -23.06 1.00
CA ASN A 125 3.32 -23.39 -0.41
C ASN A 125 2.34 -24.44 -0.98
N ASP A 126 1.11 -24.54 -0.44
CA ASP A 126 0.10 -25.49 -0.89
C ASP A 126 -0.71 -24.99 -2.11
N GLY A 127 -0.65 -23.70 -2.41
CA GLY A 127 -1.28 -23.04 -3.55
C GLY A 127 -2.58 -22.34 -3.25
N ALA A 128 -2.98 -22.29 -1.99
CA ALA A 128 -4.07 -21.45 -1.51
C ALA A 128 -3.49 -20.24 -0.76
N VAL A 129 -4.06 -19.08 -0.95
CA VAL A 129 -3.59 -17.87 -0.28
C VAL A 129 -4.16 -17.81 1.13
N ASP A 130 -3.27 -17.70 2.12
CA ASP A 130 -3.61 -17.58 3.53
C ASP A 130 -3.75 -16.13 3.95
N LEU A 131 -4.32 -15.90 5.14
CA LEU A 131 -4.59 -14.56 5.63
C LEU A 131 -4.07 -14.37 7.06
N TYR A 132 -3.28 -13.34 7.27
CA TYR A 132 -2.93 -12.83 8.58
C TYR A 132 -3.70 -11.54 8.86
N VAL A 133 -4.33 -11.45 10.03
CA VAL A 133 -5.11 -10.29 10.48
C VAL A 133 -4.45 -9.69 11.72
N THR A 134 -4.06 -8.43 11.64
CA THR A 134 -3.57 -7.68 12.78
C THR A 134 -4.72 -7.08 13.57
N ASN A 135 -4.62 -7.12 14.89
CA ASN A 135 -5.62 -6.61 15.82
C ASN A 135 -5.01 -5.65 16.85
N PHE A 136 -5.84 -4.83 17.43
CA PHE A 136 -5.57 -4.31 18.76
C PHE A 136 -5.87 -5.43 19.77
N GLY A 137 -4.83 -6.12 20.23
CA GLY A 137 -4.88 -7.36 20.98
C GLY A 137 -4.35 -8.56 20.17
N ARG A 138 -4.90 -9.74 20.39
CA ARG A 138 -4.40 -10.97 19.72
C ARG A 138 -4.66 -10.94 18.22
N ASP A 139 -3.58 -11.05 17.46
CA ASP A 139 -3.66 -11.23 16.00
C ASP A 139 -4.17 -12.64 15.64
N VAL A 140 -4.67 -12.80 14.42
CA VAL A 140 -5.23 -14.08 13.95
C VAL A 140 -4.56 -14.51 12.65
N PHE A 141 -4.21 -15.80 12.57
CA PHE A 141 -3.71 -16.43 11.35
C PHE A 141 -4.72 -17.46 10.83
N TYR A 142 -5.22 -17.21 9.64
CA TYR A 142 -6.16 -18.08 8.93
C TYR A 142 -5.46 -18.86 7.84
N ARG A 143 -5.44 -20.19 7.93
CA ARG A 143 -5.04 -21.06 6.83
C ARG A 143 -6.23 -21.28 5.91
N ASN A 144 -6.04 -21.10 4.63
CA ASN A 144 -6.99 -21.45 3.59
C ASN A 144 -7.00 -22.98 3.39
N ASN A 145 -8.18 -23.60 3.48
CA ASN A 145 -8.33 -25.04 3.36
C ASN A 145 -8.46 -25.52 1.90
N ASN A 146 -8.36 -24.60 0.91
CA ASN A 146 -8.50 -24.87 -0.52
C ASN A 146 -9.87 -25.49 -0.91
N ASP A 147 -10.90 -25.21 -0.11
CA ASP A 147 -12.29 -25.64 -0.34
C ASP A 147 -13.31 -24.50 -0.14
N GLY A 148 -12.82 -23.25 -0.16
CA GLY A 148 -13.59 -22.05 0.10
C GLY A 148 -13.78 -21.73 1.58
N THR A 149 -13.10 -22.43 2.49
CA THR A 149 -13.13 -22.20 3.93
C THR A 149 -11.77 -21.94 4.52
N PHE A 150 -11.73 -21.35 5.70
CA PHE A 150 -10.51 -21.07 6.46
C PHE A 150 -10.55 -21.72 7.85
N SER A 151 -9.37 -21.98 8.40
CA SER A 151 -9.16 -22.44 9.77
C SER A 151 -8.28 -21.46 10.54
N ASP A 152 -8.74 -20.97 11.71
CA ASP A 152 -7.86 -20.25 12.65
C ASP A 152 -6.82 -21.23 13.21
N ILE A 153 -5.57 -21.04 12.82
CA ILE A 153 -4.42 -21.86 13.21
C ILE A 153 -3.38 -21.07 14.01
N THR A 154 -3.73 -19.90 14.50
CA THR A 154 -2.82 -18.95 15.17
C THR A 154 -1.94 -19.62 16.23
N ASP A 155 -2.55 -20.42 17.11
CA ASP A 155 -1.83 -21.12 18.18
C ASP A 155 -0.98 -22.28 17.64
N GLU A 156 -1.41 -22.91 16.53
CA GLU A 156 -0.74 -24.07 15.93
C GLU A 156 0.54 -23.67 15.23
N VAL A 157 0.54 -22.50 14.56
CA VAL A 157 1.69 -22.01 13.79
C VAL A 157 2.67 -21.19 14.62
N GLY A 158 2.39 -20.92 15.90
CA GLY A 158 3.32 -20.25 16.82
C GLY A 158 3.32 -18.73 16.74
N ILE A 159 2.22 -18.11 16.31
CA ILE A 159 2.01 -16.65 16.35
C ILE A 159 1.53 -16.23 17.76
N ASP A 160 2.20 -15.24 18.34
CA ASP A 160 1.92 -14.78 19.72
C ASP A 160 1.86 -13.24 19.84
N ASN A 161 1.57 -12.49 18.76
CA ASN A 161 1.41 -11.05 18.86
C ASN A 161 0.07 -10.70 19.51
N SER A 162 0.15 -9.90 20.58
CA SER A 162 -1.02 -9.40 21.33
C SER A 162 -0.91 -7.90 21.63
N SER A 163 -0.03 -7.21 20.92
CA SER A 163 0.17 -5.76 20.99
C SER A 163 -0.89 -5.03 20.16
N MET A 164 -0.70 -3.76 19.89
CA MET A 164 -1.45 -3.04 18.88
C MET A 164 -0.78 -3.28 17.53
N GLY A 165 -1.12 -4.41 16.88
CA GLY A 165 -0.60 -4.78 15.58
C GLY A 165 -1.13 -3.84 14.50
N MET A 166 -0.24 -3.37 13.61
CA MET A 166 -0.59 -2.46 12.52
C MET A 166 -0.42 -3.17 11.16
N SER A 167 0.48 -2.70 10.30
CA SER A 167 0.72 -3.35 9.02
C SER A 167 1.49 -4.65 9.17
N ALA A 168 1.27 -5.59 8.25
CA ALA A 168 2.03 -6.82 8.18
C ALA A 168 2.46 -7.11 6.74
N ALA A 169 3.53 -7.89 6.58
CA ALA A 169 4.06 -8.24 5.27
C ALA A 169 4.65 -9.64 5.26
N PHE A 170 4.32 -10.42 4.23
CA PHE A 170 4.98 -11.68 3.91
C PHE A 170 6.13 -11.44 2.93
N PHE A 171 7.27 -12.09 3.15
CA PHE A 171 8.43 -12.05 2.25
C PHE A 171 9.41 -13.18 2.59
N ASP A 172 10.25 -13.56 1.63
CA ASP A 172 11.28 -14.61 1.81
C ASP A 172 12.60 -13.94 2.20
N SER A 173 12.99 -14.01 3.47
CA SER A 173 14.12 -13.26 4.02
C SER A 173 15.48 -13.94 3.83
N ASP A 174 15.53 -15.23 3.55
CA ASP A 174 16.77 -15.98 3.37
C ASP A 174 16.80 -16.82 2.08
N ASN A 175 15.85 -16.55 1.18
CA ASN A 175 15.72 -17.16 -0.13
C ASN A 175 15.58 -18.70 -0.09
N ASP A 176 14.97 -19.22 0.98
CA ASP A 176 14.76 -20.66 1.16
C ASP A 176 13.42 -21.16 0.55
N GLY A 177 12.58 -20.24 0.08
CA GLY A 177 11.31 -20.51 -0.57
C GLY A 177 10.11 -20.52 0.37
N TRP A 178 10.29 -20.21 1.65
CA TRP A 178 9.22 -20.05 2.63
C TRP A 178 9.03 -18.57 2.96
N LEU A 179 7.79 -18.15 3.11
CA LEU A 179 7.50 -16.75 3.44
C LEU A 179 7.57 -16.53 4.95
N GLU A 180 8.43 -15.64 5.40
CA GLU A 180 8.43 -15.05 6.74
C GLU A 180 7.32 -14.02 6.87
N LEU A 181 7.02 -13.66 8.12
CA LEU A 181 6.03 -12.63 8.46
C LEU A 181 6.67 -11.52 9.30
N TYR A 182 6.53 -10.29 8.85
CA TYR A 182 6.83 -9.08 9.61
C TYR A 182 5.53 -8.41 10.06
N VAL A 183 5.48 -7.92 11.31
CA VAL A 183 4.33 -7.21 11.87
C VAL A 183 4.82 -5.96 12.58
N THR A 184 4.33 -4.79 12.18
CA THR A 184 4.59 -3.56 12.93
C THR A 184 3.68 -3.49 14.15
N ASN A 185 4.23 -2.99 15.25
CA ASN A 185 3.48 -2.70 16.46
C ASN A 185 3.58 -1.20 16.78
N TYR A 186 2.47 -0.63 17.26
CA TYR A 186 2.40 0.81 17.40
C TYR A 186 2.77 1.28 18.81
N VAL A 187 1.82 1.29 19.72
CA VAL A 187 1.99 1.86 21.06
C VAL A 187 1.48 0.91 22.16
N ASP A 188 1.94 1.13 23.39
CA ASP A 188 1.55 0.39 24.58
C ASP A 188 0.20 0.84 25.18
N TYR A 189 -0.72 1.28 24.32
CA TYR A 189 -2.04 1.74 24.73
C TYR A 189 -2.89 0.61 25.35
N SER A 190 -3.66 0.96 26.38
CA SER A 190 -4.65 0.08 27.02
C SER A 190 -5.99 0.80 27.16
N ILE A 191 -7.10 0.10 26.89
CA ILE A 191 -8.46 0.64 27.08
C ILE A 191 -8.75 0.97 28.54
N ASP A 192 -8.22 0.15 29.46
CA ASP A 192 -8.45 0.34 30.92
C ASP A 192 -7.72 1.58 31.45
N ASP A 193 -6.66 2.01 30.78
CA ASP A 193 -5.90 3.22 31.12
C ASP A 193 -6.00 4.24 29.98
N ASN A 194 -7.24 4.59 29.59
CA ASN A 194 -7.50 5.57 28.55
C ASN A 194 -7.29 7.00 29.08
N PRO A 195 -6.19 7.68 28.75
CA PRO A 195 -5.91 9.02 29.28
C PRO A 195 -6.89 10.06 28.72
N GLU A 196 -7.29 10.99 29.55
CA GLU A 196 -8.12 12.12 29.12
C GLU A 196 -7.24 13.23 28.53
N CYS A 197 -7.21 13.34 27.20
CA CYS A 197 -6.44 14.36 26.49
C CYS A 197 -7.32 15.54 26.07
N THR A 198 -6.78 16.75 26.21
CA THR A 198 -7.43 18.00 25.83
C THR A 198 -6.49 18.89 25.04
N SER A 199 -7.02 19.59 24.04
CA SER A 199 -6.27 20.54 23.23
C SER A 199 -6.87 21.95 23.32
N PRO A 200 -6.04 23.01 23.22
CA PRO A 200 -6.52 24.39 23.27
C PRO A 200 -7.31 24.73 22.00
N MET A 201 -8.51 25.26 22.18
CA MET A 201 -9.35 25.70 21.06
C MET A 201 -8.86 27.01 20.47
N GLN A 202 -8.99 27.17 19.14
CA GLN A 202 -8.83 28.47 18.49
C GLN A 202 -10.04 29.35 18.79
N TYR A 203 -9.87 30.36 19.64
CA TYR A 203 -10.95 31.29 20.00
C TYR A 203 -10.65 32.71 19.49
N PRO A 204 -11.60 33.38 18.76
CA PRO A 204 -11.35 34.72 18.20
C PRO A 204 -11.20 35.83 19.22
N MET A 205 -11.49 35.62 20.50
CA MET A 205 -11.63 36.66 21.53
C MET A 205 -10.81 36.46 22.81
N GLY A 206 -9.70 35.73 22.78
CA GLY A 206 -8.67 35.82 23.83
C GLY A 206 -8.91 35.05 25.12
N GLY A 207 -9.74 34.01 25.14
CA GLY A 207 -9.83 33.04 26.24
C GLY A 207 -9.24 31.69 25.80
N GLN A 208 -8.41 31.04 26.63
CA GLN A 208 -8.04 29.65 26.39
C GLN A 208 -9.17 28.74 26.90
N LEU A 209 -9.95 28.19 25.93
CA LEU A 209 -10.84 27.07 26.21
C LEU A 209 -10.18 25.80 25.68
N TYR A 210 -10.44 24.68 26.34
CA TYR A 210 -9.92 23.36 25.96
C TYR A 210 -11.09 22.47 25.59
N ALA A 211 -10.93 21.65 24.57
CA ALA A 211 -11.85 20.58 24.25
C ALA A 211 -11.13 19.23 24.36
N ARG A 212 -11.89 18.19 24.74
CA ARG A 212 -11.42 16.82 24.74
C ARG A 212 -11.16 16.37 23.30
N SER A 213 -10.14 15.56 23.12
CA SER A 213 -9.68 15.09 21.81
C SER A 213 -8.94 13.76 21.99
N TYR A 214 -8.69 13.04 20.91
CA TYR A 214 -7.74 11.93 20.92
C TYR A 214 -6.36 12.42 21.37
N CYS A 215 -5.63 11.54 22.04
CA CYS A 215 -4.30 11.84 22.54
C CYS A 215 -3.28 11.97 21.39
N ASP A 216 -2.23 12.73 21.66
CA ASP A 216 -1.02 12.71 20.82
C ASP A 216 -0.25 11.40 21.08
N PRO A 217 0.34 10.75 20.06
CA PRO A 217 1.09 9.50 20.24
C PRO A 217 2.27 9.60 21.22
N ASP A 218 2.80 10.80 21.45
CA ASP A 218 3.87 11.03 22.44
C ASP A 218 3.47 10.72 23.90
N VAL A 219 2.18 10.51 24.15
CA VAL A 219 1.66 10.09 25.48
C VAL A 219 2.00 8.63 25.75
N PHE A 220 2.22 7.82 24.71
CA PHE A 220 2.43 6.38 24.78
C PHE A 220 3.86 6.01 24.40
N LEU A 221 4.34 4.85 24.88
CA LEU A 221 5.62 4.30 24.45
C LEU A 221 5.42 3.47 23.19
N GLY A 222 6.39 3.53 22.27
CA GLY A 222 6.44 2.65 21.13
C GLY A 222 6.67 1.19 21.54
N VAL A 223 6.21 0.25 20.72
CA VAL A 223 6.33 -1.19 20.95
C VAL A 223 7.17 -1.81 19.84
N ALA A 224 8.05 -2.74 20.18
CA ALA A 224 8.90 -3.39 19.19
C ALA A 224 8.10 -4.25 18.21
N ASP A 225 8.50 -4.18 16.96
CA ASP A 225 7.92 -4.97 15.88
C ASP A 225 8.25 -6.47 16.03
N LYS A 226 7.45 -7.31 15.37
CA LYS A 226 7.63 -8.76 15.34
C LYS A 226 8.18 -9.23 14.00
N PHE A 227 9.11 -10.18 14.06
CA PHE A 227 9.60 -10.94 12.91
C PHE A 227 9.50 -12.42 13.20
N TYR A 228 8.63 -13.08 12.45
CA TYR A 228 8.38 -14.52 12.54
C TYR A 228 9.05 -15.22 11.38
N TYR A 229 10.08 -16.01 11.68
CA TYR A 229 10.75 -16.87 10.73
C TYR A 229 9.92 -18.11 10.47
N ASN A 230 9.63 -18.41 9.23
CA ASN A 230 8.89 -19.59 8.82
C ASN A 230 9.84 -20.79 8.68
N LYS A 231 9.54 -21.86 9.38
CA LYS A 231 10.24 -23.12 9.25
C LYS A 231 9.27 -24.19 8.81
N GLU A 232 9.14 -24.37 7.49
CA GLU A 232 8.29 -25.40 6.90
C GLU A 232 6.84 -25.35 7.45
N GLY A 233 6.23 -24.16 7.46
CA GLY A 233 4.86 -23.91 7.91
C GLY A 233 4.70 -23.67 9.41
N VAL A 234 5.78 -23.51 10.17
CA VAL A 234 5.75 -23.14 11.60
C VAL A 234 6.56 -21.87 11.83
N PHE A 235 5.91 -20.85 12.38
CA PHE A 235 6.55 -19.58 12.69
C PHE A 235 7.30 -19.62 14.03
N ILE A 236 8.48 -19.03 14.04
CA ILE A 236 9.35 -18.89 15.21
C ILE A 236 9.66 -17.42 15.40
N ASP A 237 9.28 -16.83 16.52
CA ASP A 237 9.66 -15.44 16.84
C ASP A 237 11.19 -15.31 16.87
N ARG A 238 11.72 -14.59 15.89
CA ARG A 238 13.13 -14.23 15.79
C ARG A 238 13.38 -12.75 15.92
N SER A 239 12.42 -11.94 16.35
CA SER A 239 12.52 -10.47 16.44
C SER A 239 13.83 -10.01 17.09
N ASN A 240 14.17 -10.56 18.24
CA ASN A 240 15.42 -10.23 18.93
C ASN A 240 16.67 -10.79 18.24
N ARG A 241 16.57 -11.98 17.64
CA ARG A 241 17.70 -12.63 16.99
C ARG A 241 18.02 -12.03 15.63
N SER A 242 17.02 -11.56 14.92
CA SER A 242 17.15 -10.90 13.61
C SER A 242 17.78 -9.52 13.71
N GLY A 243 17.64 -8.85 14.86
CA GLY A 243 18.06 -7.45 15.08
C GLY A 243 16.90 -6.47 15.14
N ILE A 244 15.69 -6.84 14.69
CA ILE A 244 14.49 -6.01 14.60
C ILE A 244 13.97 -5.61 16.00
N GLY A 245 13.79 -6.57 16.91
CA GLY A 245 13.19 -6.36 18.22
C GLY A 245 13.99 -5.45 19.19
N ARG A 246 15.05 -4.81 18.71
CA ARG A 246 15.82 -3.81 19.50
C ARG A 246 15.22 -2.42 19.44
N TYR A 247 14.34 -2.17 18.48
CA TYR A 247 13.74 -0.87 18.19
C TYR A 247 12.28 -0.92 18.61
N ALA A 248 11.96 -0.23 19.69
CA ALA A 248 10.58 -0.08 20.17
C ALA A 248 10.12 1.33 19.80
N LEU A 249 9.73 1.49 18.54
CA LEU A 249 9.24 2.73 17.97
C LEU A 249 7.75 2.59 17.63
N ARG A 250 7.15 3.63 17.09
CA ARG A 250 5.72 3.67 16.76
C ARG A 250 5.50 3.21 15.33
N GLY A 251 5.70 1.90 15.06
CA GLY A 251 5.61 1.30 13.74
C GLY A 251 4.20 1.33 13.17
N MET A 252 4.04 1.80 11.93
CA MET A 252 2.77 1.91 11.22
C MET A 252 2.77 1.14 9.91
N GLY A 253 3.33 1.70 8.86
CA GLY A 253 3.44 1.08 7.55
C GLY A 253 4.71 0.24 7.41
N VAL A 254 4.65 -0.84 6.62
CA VAL A 254 5.82 -1.66 6.29
C VAL A 254 5.83 -2.05 4.82
N ILE A 255 7.02 -2.04 4.22
CA ILE A 255 7.23 -2.57 2.88
C ILE A 255 8.56 -3.32 2.81
N PRO A 256 8.55 -4.63 2.50
CA PRO A 256 9.75 -5.34 2.10
C PRO A 256 10.15 -4.99 0.66
N GLY A 257 11.45 -5.05 0.35
CA GLY A 257 11.96 -4.83 -1.00
C GLY A 257 13.49 -4.88 -1.01
N ASP A 258 14.07 -5.16 -2.17
CA ASP A 258 15.52 -5.11 -2.40
C ASP A 258 15.94 -3.64 -2.57
N MET A 259 16.26 -2.97 -1.45
CA MET A 259 16.47 -1.52 -1.39
C MET A 259 17.89 -1.11 -1.81
N ASP A 260 18.85 -2.03 -1.77
CA ASP A 260 20.25 -1.78 -2.17
C ASP A 260 20.69 -2.55 -3.42
N ASP A 261 19.74 -3.28 -4.06
CA ASP A 261 19.91 -4.06 -5.31
C ASP A 261 20.95 -5.18 -5.16
N ASP A 262 21.03 -5.81 -3.97
CA ASP A 262 21.91 -6.95 -3.70
C ASP A 262 21.22 -8.32 -3.90
N GLY A 263 19.90 -8.34 -4.09
CA GLY A 263 19.06 -9.51 -4.35
C GLY A 263 18.44 -10.12 -3.10
N ASP A 264 18.63 -9.51 -1.93
CA ASP A 264 18.01 -9.91 -0.68
C ASP A 264 16.88 -8.94 -0.31
N MET A 265 15.82 -9.43 0.31
CA MET A 265 14.69 -8.57 0.70
C MET A 265 15.00 -7.83 2.00
N ASP A 266 15.06 -6.50 1.93
CA ASP A 266 15.15 -5.56 3.04
C ASP A 266 13.76 -5.18 3.56
N ILE A 267 13.69 -4.41 4.64
CA ILE A 267 12.42 -3.96 5.22
C ILE A 267 12.50 -2.46 5.53
N TYR A 268 11.56 -1.69 4.99
CA TYR A 268 11.34 -0.32 5.40
C TYR A 268 10.10 -0.20 6.28
N VAL A 269 10.20 0.56 7.38
CA VAL A 269 9.12 0.81 8.34
C VAL A 269 8.91 2.31 8.51
N ALA A 270 7.70 2.77 8.24
CA ALA A 270 7.26 4.12 8.56
C ALA A 270 6.83 4.18 10.02
N ASN A 271 7.37 5.15 10.78
CA ASN A 271 7.11 5.33 12.19
C ASN A 271 6.46 6.68 12.46
N ASP A 272 5.44 6.70 13.31
CA ASP A 272 4.73 7.93 13.68
C ASP A 272 5.56 8.74 14.69
N LYS A 273 6.02 9.94 14.28
CA LYS A 273 6.83 10.89 15.06
C LYS A 273 8.18 10.36 15.55
N ASP A 274 8.58 9.19 15.12
CA ASP A 274 9.88 8.59 15.36
C ASP A 274 10.70 8.54 14.05
N MET A 275 11.98 8.24 14.15
CA MET A 275 12.80 7.96 12.98
C MET A 275 12.24 6.75 12.23
N ASN A 276 12.04 6.85 10.92
CA ASN A 276 11.75 5.69 10.09
C ASN A 276 12.91 4.70 10.11
N LEU A 277 12.64 3.41 9.92
CA LEU A 277 13.66 2.37 9.96
C LEU A 277 13.86 1.75 8.57
N LEU A 278 15.10 1.51 8.21
CA LEU A 278 15.47 0.68 7.06
C LEU A 278 16.39 -0.44 7.54
N PHE A 279 15.88 -1.64 7.53
CA PHE A 279 16.59 -2.84 7.92
C PHE A 279 17.20 -3.52 6.69
N ILE A 280 18.50 -3.36 6.48
CA ILE A 280 19.24 -4.04 5.42
C ILE A 280 19.49 -5.49 5.83
N ASN A 281 19.08 -6.42 4.98
CA ASN A 281 19.22 -7.85 5.15
C ASN A 281 20.63 -8.32 4.77
N ASN A 282 21.03 -9.45 5.24
CA ASN A 282 22.30 -10.12 4.85
C ASN A 282 22.06 -11.45 4.12
N GLY A 283 20.86 -11.65 3.57
CA GLY A 283 20.42 -12.86 2.89
C GLY A 283 20.25 -14.09 3.80
N LYS A 284 20.10 -13.89 5.12
CA LYS A 284 19.93 -14.98 6.11
C LYS A 284 18.98 -14.60 7.23
N GLY A 285 18.04 -13.70 6.97
CA GLY A 285 17.07 -13.23 7.94
C GLY A 285 17.71 -12.52 9.14
N ARG A 286 18.82 -11.79 8.91
CA ARG A 286 19.47 -10.92 9.89
C ARG A 286 19.60 -9.53 9.33
N PHE A 287 19.12 -8.58 10.06
CA PHE A 287 18.94 -7.22 9.62
C PHE A 287 19.83 -6.26 10.39
N THR A 288 20.30 -5.24 9.69
CA THR A 288 21.05 -4.11 10.25
C THR A 288 20.27 -2.83 9.98
N GLU A 289 19.85 -2.12 11.03
CA GLU A 289 19.19 -0.83 10.88
C GLU A 289 20.17 0.18 10.26
N SER A 290 19.77 0.83 9.19
CA SER A 290 20.62 1.64 8.32
C SER A 290 19.98 2.97 7.89
N ALA A 291 18.77 3.31 8.32
CA ALA A 291 18.00 4.46 7.83
C ALA A 291 18.75 5.80 7.93
N LEU A 292 19.48 6.01 9.04
CA LEU A 292 20.29 7.22 9.17
C LEU A 292 21.44 7.28 8.14
N MET A 293 22.05 6.15 7.86
CA MET A 293 23.20 6.08 6.93
C MET A 293 22.76 6.13 5.47
N THR A 294 21.57 5.62 5.18
CA THR A 294 21.00 5.59 3.83
C THR A 294 20.24 6.86 3.47
N GLY A 295 19.91 7.70 4.47
CA GLY A 295 19.18 8.96 4.27
C GLY A 295 17.66 8.85 4.34
N THR A 296 17.11 7.71 4.83
CA THR A 296 15.66 7.45 4.85
C THR A 296 15.01 7.60 6.22
N GLY A 297 15.81 7.84 7.29
CA GLY A 297 15.28 7.91 8.67
C GLY A 297 14.58 9.23 9.02
N TYR A 298 14.88 10.29 8.29
CA TYR A 298 14.38 11.65 8.51
C TYR A 298 14.11 12.32 7.17
N ASN A 299 13.28 13.37 7.17
CA ASN A 299 13.08 14.20 5.97
C ASN A 299 14.34 15.02 5.61
N GLY A 300 14.32 15.70 4.48
CA GLY A 300 15.45 16.49 3.99
C GLY A 300 15.90 17.64 4.91
N ASN A 301 15.10 17.99 5.92
CA ASN A 301 15.45 18.95 6.97
C ASN A 301 16.04 18.28 8.24
N GLY A 302 16.17 16.95 8.26
CA GLY A 302 16.66 16.18 9.40
C GLY A 302 15.65 16.05 10.54
N LEU A 303 14.35 16.12 10.26
CA LEU A 303 13.27 15.98 11.23
C LEU A 303 12.58 14.63 11.05
N ALA A 304 12.21 14.00 12.17
CA ALA A 304 11.26 12.91 12.16
C ALA A 304 9.87 13.45 11.81
N GLU A 305 9.13 12.71 11.00
CA GLU A 305 7.75 13.00 10.61
C GLU A 305 6.82 11.92 11.14
N ALA A 306 5.52 12.19 11.14
CA ALA A 306 4.52 11.21 11.56
C ALA A 306 4.21 10.26 10.42
N GLY A 307 5.12 9.32 10.14
CA GLY A 307 5.01 8.34 9.06
C GLY A 307 3.92 7.32 9.32
N MET A 308 3.01 7.11 8.34
CA MET A 308 1.87 6.19 8.46
C MET A 308 1.90 5.09 7.42
N GLY A 309 1.48 5.35 6.20
CA GLY A 309 1.57 4.41 5.09
C GLY A 309 2.88 4.53 4.34
N VAL A 310 3.24 3.47 3.63
CA VAL A 310 4.44 3.41 2.80
C VAL A 310 4.19 2.61 1.55
N ASP A 311 4.76 3.07 0.43
CA ASP A 311 4.83 2.27 -0.79
C ASP A 311 6.19 2.45 -1.47
N ALA A 312 6.56 1.51 -2.34
CA ALA A 312 7.82 1.55 -3.07
C ALA A 312 7.65 1.17 -4.55
N GLY A 313 8.39 1.85 -5.41
CA GLY A 313 8.38 1.62 -6.86
C GLY A 313 9.47 2.40 -7.58
N ASP A 314 9.79 2.03 -8.82
CA ASP A 314 10.75 2.73 -9.67
C ASP A 314 10.04 3.89 -10.39
N ILE A 315 9.98 5.07 -9.75
CA ILE A 315 9.16 6.19 -10.24
C ILE A 315 9.84 7.01 -11.34
N ASP A 316 11.16 6.88 -11.50
CA ASP A 316 11.92 7.64 -12.49
C ASP A 316 12.62 6.73 -13.53
N ARG A 317 12.34 5.43 -13.51
CA ARG A 317 12.84 4.40 -14.42
C ARG A 317 14.36 4.23 -14.38
N ASN A 318 14.94 4.41 -13.20
CA ASN A 318 16.36 4.18 -12.97
C ASN A 318 16.69 2.72 -12.61
N GLY A 319 15.68 1.88 -12.34
CA GLY A 319 15.80 0.45 -12.04
C GLY A 319 15.92 0.11 -10.56
N TRP A 320 15.82 1.09 -9.66
CA TRP A 320 15.86 0.94 -8.21
C TRP A 320 14.52 1.31 -7.56
N LEU A 321 14.27 0.76 -6.38
CA LEU A 321 13.07 1.07 -5.59
C LEU A 321 13.21 2.44 -4.92
N ASP A 322 12.31 3.36 -5.23
CA ASP A 322 12.08 4.60 -4.48
C ASP A 322 11.02 4.37 -3.41
N ILE A 323 11.04 5.14 -2.33
CA ILE A 323 10.15 4.97 -1.18
C ILE A 323 9.29 6.21 -0.99
N PHE A 324 7.98 6.04 -0.85
CA PHE A 324 7.04 7.11 -0.51
C PHE A 324 6.40 6.86 0.84
N VAL A 325 6.41 7.86 1.73
CA VAL A 325 5.85 7.81 3.08
C VAL A 325 4.78 8.88 3.22
N THR A 326 3.62 8.51 3.75
CA THR A 326 2.54 9.45 4.07
C THR A 326 2.69 9.98 5.48
N ASN A 327 2.35 11.27 5.67
CA ASN A 327 2.61 11.99 6.92
C ASN A 327 1.40 12.81 7.42
N TYR A 328 1.53 13.39 8.61
CA TYR A 328 0.51 14.17 9.29
C TYR A 328 0.28 15.56 8.67
N SER A 329 -0.89 16.15 8.91
CA SER A 329 -1.22 17.52 8.48
C SER A 329 -0.22 18.55 9.02
N GLY A 330 0.34 19.37 8.12
CA GLY A 330 1.39 20.33 8.42
C GLY A 330 2.80 19.83 8.12
N GLU A 331 2.94 18.55 7.84
CA GLU A 331 4.11 17.90 7.25
C GLU A 331 3.82 17.61 5.78
N THR A 332 4.86 17.40 4.96
CA THR A 332 4.68 16.91 3.60
C THR A 332 4.74 15.39 3.61
N ASN A 333 4.00 14.72 2.71
CA ASN A 333 4.35 13.33 2.41
C ASN A 333 5.75 13.31 1.82
N THR A 334 6.56 12.30 2.12
CA THR A 334 7.98 12.30 1.79
C THR A 334 8.32 11.24 0.75
N LEU A 335 9.01 11.66 -0.32
CA LEU A 335 9.56 10.79 -1.36
C LEU A 335 11.07 10.70 -1.22
N TYR A 336 11.56 9.51 -0.89
CA TYR A 336 12.98 9.17 -0.88
C TYR A 336 13.36 8.51 -2.20
N LEU A 337 14.12 9.24 -3.01
CA LEU A 337 14.59 8.77 -4.32
C LEU A 337 15.89 7.98 -4.17
N ASN A 338 15.90 6.75 -4.64
CA ASN A 338 17.05 5.86 -4.59
C ASN A 338 18.12 6.31 -5.60
N GLN A 339 19.32 6.57 -5.09
CA GLN A 339 20.48 7.01 -5.89
C GLN A 339 21.37 5.83 -6.34
N GLY A 340 20.95 4.60 -6.07
CA GLY A 340 21.74 3.38 -6.20
C GLY A 340 22.62 3.08 -4.99
N ASN A 341 22.96 1.81 -4.82
CA ASN A 341 23.73 1.31 -3.69
C ASN A 341 23.11 1.60 -2.31
N GLY A 342 21.78 1.59 -2.20
CA GLY A 342 21.04 1.79 -0.95
C GLY A 342 21.16 3.21 -0.36
N LEU A 343 21.48 4.21 -1.17
CA LEU A 343 21.49 5.62 -0.75
C LEU A 343 20.26 6.35 -1.30
N PHE A 344 19.62 7.12 -0.45
CA PHE A 344 18.37 7.83 -0.78
C PHE A 344 18.49 9.33 -0.55
N LEU A 345 17.71 10.08 -1.30
CA LEU A 345 17.60 11.54 -1.18
C LEU A 345 16.12 11.91 -1.09
N ASP A 346 15.74 12.73 -0.11
CA ASP A 346 14.43 13.38 -0.11
C ASP A 346 14.33 14.33 -1.29
N ASP A 347 13.52 13.95 -2.27
CA ASP A 347 13.32 14.70 -3.53
C ASP A 347 11.87 15.20 -3.66
N THR A 348 11.12 15.19 -2.57
CA THR A 348 9.68 15.47 -2.46
C THR A 348 9.25 16.75 -3.17
N ASP A 349 9.89 17.86 -2.86
CA ASP A 349 9.53 19.17 -3.43
C ASP A 349 9.89 19.27 -4.91
N LEU A 350 11.03 18.72 -5.31
CA LEU A 350 11.51 18.74 -6.69
C LEU A 350 10.63 17.87 -7.60
N ARG A 351 10.02 16.83 -7.04
CA ARG A 351 9.09 15.95 -7.76
C ARG A 351 7.64 16.43 -7.74
N GLY A 352 7.33 17.53 -7.04
CA GLY A 352 6.01 18.17 -7.05
C GLY A 352 5.01 17.63 -6.03
N LEU A 353 5.45 16.79 -5.08
CA LEU A 353 4.59 16.13 -4.07
C LEU A 353 4.46 16.91 -2.76
N GLY A 354 5.44 17.77 -2.40
CA GLY A 354 5.48 18.41 -1.10
C GLY A 354 4.31 19.38 -0.85
N ARG A 355 4.25 20.49 -1.59
CA ARG A 355 3.24 21.52 -1.35
C ARG A 355 1.78 21.05 -1.40
N PRO A 356 1.35 20.16 -2.32
CA PRO A 356 -0.04 19.69 -2.36
C PRO A 356 -0.46 18.87 -1.15
N SER A 357 0.45 18.14 -0.48
CA SER A 357 0.15 17.26 0.64
C SER A 357 0.03 17.95 1.99
N ILE A 358 0.62 19.13 2.18
CA ILE A 358 0.84 19.77 3.49
C ILE A 358 -0.42 20.00 4.35
N HIS A 359 -1.60 20.09 3.74
CA HIS A 359 -2.86 20.32 4.47
C HIS A 359 -3.66 19.05 4.70
N SER A 360 -3.27 17.94 4.10
CA SER A 360 -3.90 16.64 4.26
C SER A 360 -3.18 15.84 5.34
N LEU A 361 -3.92 14.95 5.99
CA LEU A 361 -3.37 13.87 6.79
C LEU A 361 -3.53 12.60 6.00
N ALA A 362 -2.43 12.00 5.60
CA ALA A 362 -2.42 10.88 4.68
C ALA A 362 -2.12 9.56 5.38
N PHE A 363 -2.77 8.48 4.93
CA PHE A 363 -2.56 7.12 5.41
C PHE A 363 -2.13 6.20 4.28
N GLY A 364 -3.05 5.51 3.60
CA GLY A 364 -2.72 4.64 2.51
C GLY A 364 -2.16 5.38 1.31
N ALA A 365 -1.19 4.80 0.64
CA ALA A 365 -0.67 5.30 -0.64
C ALA A 365 -0.28 4.14 -1.55
N LYS A 366 -0.50 4.29 -2.87
CA LYS A 366 -0.10 3.30 -3.87
C LYS A 366 0.47 3.95 -5.11
N PHE A 367 1.63 3.45 -5.53
CA PHE A 367 2.17 3.69 -6.85
C PHE A 367 1.52 2.74 -7.87
N MET A 368 0.99 3.26 -8.95
CA MET A 368 0.34 2.51 -10.01
C MET A 368 0.33 3.31 -11.32
N ASP A 369 0.26 2.65 -12.45
CA ASP A 369 0.16 3.31 -13.75
C ASP A 369 -1.31 3.43 -14.16
N LEU A 370 -1.98 4.50 -13.72
CA LEU A 370 -3.43 4.70 -13.91
C LEU A 370 -3.83 4.98 -15.35
N ASP A 371 -2.96 5.55 -16.17
CA ASP A 371 -3.25 5.84 -17.57
C ASP A 371 -2.44 4.98 -18.55
N LEU A 372 -1.75 3.96 -18.03
CA LEU A 372 -1.00 2.97 -18.79
C LEU A 372 0.05 3.58 -19.73
N ASP A 373 0.65 4.72 -19.35
CA ASP A 373 1.69 5.38 -20.13
C ASP A 373 3.11 4.89 -19.79
N GLY A 374 3.19 4.00 -18.78
CA GLY A 374 4.40 3.37 -18.29
C GLY A 374 5.10 4.14 -17.18
N TRP A 375 4.55 5.24 -16.66
CA TRP A 375 5.05 5.96 -15.50
C TRP A 375 4.13 5.71 -14.30
N LEU A 376 4.72 5.39 -13.16
CA LEU A 376 3.95 5.14 -11.95
C LEU A 376 3.35 6.44 -11.41
N ASP A 377 2.03 6.55 -11.46
CA ASP A 377 1.23 7.57 -10.80
C ASP A 377 1.11 7.26 -9.29
N LEU A 378 0.43 8.12 -8.54
CA LEU A 378 0.30 7.96 -7.11
C LEU A 378 -1.12 8.28 -6.65
N TYR A 379 -1.73 7.36 -5.91
CA TYR A 379 -2.96 7.57 -5.14
C TYR A 379 -2.64 7.71 -3.66
N VAL A 380 -3.27 8.66 -2.95
CA VAL A 380 -3.08 8.92 -1.52
C VAL A 380 -4.42 9.04 -0.82
N ALA A 381 -4.68 8.17 0.14
CA ALA A 381 -5.87 8.17 0.98
C ALA A 381 -5.70 9.13 2.16
N ASN A 382 -6.63 10.06 2.33
CA ASN A 382 -6.56 11.13 3.30
C ASN A 382 -7.73 11.09 4.30
N GLY A 383 -7.46 11.41 5.56
CA GLY A 383 -8.48 11.53 6.59
C GLY A 383 -7.90 11.81 7.96
N HIS A 384 -8.36 12.87 8.62
CA HIS A 384 -7.77 13.31 9.87
C HIS A 384 -8.16 12.39 11.05
N VAL A 385 -7.23 12.14 11.98
CA VAL A 385 -7.47 11.31 13.18
C VAL A 385 -8.34 12.00 14.24
N ILE A 386 -8.40 13.32 14.23
CA ILE A 386 -9.15 14.11 15.22
C ILE A 386 -10.48 14.55 14.59
N ASP A 387 -11.60 14.03 15.10
CA ASP A 387 -12.95 14.30 14.59
C ASP A 387 -13.37 15.76 14.75
N ASN A 388 -12.92 16.41 15.80
CA ASN A 388 -13.22 17.80 16.14
C ASN A 388 -12.06 18.77 15.83
N ILE A 389 -11.17 18.42 14.89
CA ILE A 389 -9.95 19.20 14.55
C ILE A 389 -10.25 20.67 14.20
N HIS A 390 -11.41 20.96 13.64
CA HIS A 390 -11.86 22.32 13.31
C HIS A 390 -11.95 23.25 14.52
N LEU A 391 -12.06 22.70 15.74
CA LEU A 391 -12.03 23.49 16.98
C LEU A 391 -10.61 23.96 17.33
N PHE A 392 -9.59 23.24 16.87
CA PHE A 392 -8.16 23.49 17.18
C PHE A 392 -7.44 24.20 16.03
N ASN A 393 -7.78 23.83 14.81
CA ASN A 393 -7.26 24.47 13.59
C ASN A 393 -8.33 24.45 12.51
N ASN A 394 -8.81 25.62 12.11
CA ASN A 394 -9.88 25.78 11.11
C ASN A 394 -9.44 25.54 9.67
N GLN A 395 -8.16 25.29 9.42
CA GLN A 395 -7.63 24.94 8.11
C GLN A 395 -7.70 23.43 7.86
N TYR A 396 -7.88 22.62 8.90
CA TYR A 396 -7.94 21.17 8.81
C TYR A 396 -9.38 20.67 8.97
N HIS A 397 -9.67 19.58 8.28
CA HIS A 397 -10.97 18.93 8.30
C HIS A 397 -10.80 17.45 8.66
N HIS A 398 -11.77 16.87 9.37
CA HIS A 398 -11.76 15.45 9.72
C HIS A 398 -11.92 14.57 8.47
N HIS A 399 -12.98 14.82 7.70
CA HIS A 399 -13.18 14.20 6.39
C HIS A 399 -12.38 14.98 5.35
N GLN A 400 -11.63 14.27 4.53
CA GLN A 400 -10.76 14.87 3.51
C GLN A 400 -11.01 14.23 2.14
N ASN A 401 -10.54 14.85 1.08
CA ASN A 401 -10.49 14.24 -0.24
C ASN A 401 -9.19 13.45 -0.38
N ASP A 402 -9.27 12.28 -0.97
CA ASP A 402 -8.09 11.57 -1.41
C ASP A 402 -7.43 12.32 -2.56
N GLN A 403 -6.15 12.05 -2.82
CA GLN A 403 -5.36 12.75 -3.83
C GLN A 403 -4.84 11.78 -4.89
N VAL A 404 -4.85 12.26 -6.14
CA VAL A 404 -4.29 11.54 -7.28
C VAL A 404 -3.26 12.43 -7.96
N TYR A 405 -2.05 11.90 -8.13
CA TYR A 405 -0.95 12.59 -8.76
C TYR A 405 -0.51 11.81 -10.00
N LEU A 406 -0.50 12.46 -11.16
CA LEU A 406 0.03 11.87 -12.38
C LEU A 406 1.51 12.17 -12.54
N ASN A 407 2.25 11.12 -12.84
CA ASN A 407 3.68 11.18 -13.12
C ASN A 407 3.93 11.40 -14.62
N ARG A 408 4.84 12.30 -14.93
CA ARG A 408 5.37 12.47 -16.28
C ARG A 408 6.88 12.62 -16.20
N SER A 409 7.58 11.55 -16.54
CA SER A 409 9.05 11.52 -16.52
C SER A 409 9.64 11.84 -15.13
N GLY A 410 9.07 11.27 -14.08
CA GLY A 410 9.52 11.42 -12.71
C GLY A 410 9.04 12.72 -12.02
N ILE A 411 8.12 13.48 -12.63
CA ILE A 411 7.54 14.69 -12.04
C ILE A 411 6.03 14.51 -11.88
N TYR A 412 5.55 14.71 -10.68
CA TYR A 412 4.14 14.57 -10.32
C TYR A 412 3.36 15.87 -10.46
N SER A 413 2.11 15.75 -10.83
CA SER A 413 1.15 16.84 -10.84
C SER A 413 -0.18 16.40 -10.23
N ASP A 414 -0.70 17.18 -9.30
CA ASP A 414 -2.02 16.94 -8.69
C ASP A 414 -3.11 17.00 -9.76
N LYS A 415 -3.78 15.88 -9.97
CA LYS A 415 -4.89 15.68 -10.92
C LYS A 415 -6.17 15.25 -10.24
N THR A 416 -6.21 15.33 -8.94
CA THR A 416 -7.32 14.91 -8.10
C THR A 416 -8.69 15.33 -8.66
N LYS A 417 -8.82 16.55 -9.14
CA LYS A 417 -10.08 17.08 -9.69
C LYS A 417 -10.41 16.64 -11.12
N ASP A 418 -9.44 16.02 -11.80
CA ASP A 418 -9.55 15.69 -13.22
C ASP A 418 -9.87 14.20 -13.45
N VAL A 419 -9.81 13.37 -12.39
CA VAL A 419 -9.89 11.89 -12.50
C VAL A 419 -11.30 11.31 -12.28
N GLY A 420 -12.33 12.14 -12.18
CA GLY A 420 -13.74 11.70 -12.16
C GLY A 420 -14.30 11.33 -10.77
N ILE A 421 -13.51 11.38 -9.70
CA ILE A 421 -13.99 11.14 -8.34
C ILE A 421 -15.02 12.23 -7.95
N ASP A 422 -16.09 11.83 -7.27
CA ASP A 422 -17.12 12.76 -6.75
C ASP A 422 -16.61 13.46 -5.48
N PHE A 423 -16.06 14.66 -5.65
CA PHE A 423 -15.58 15.48 -4.53
C PHE A 423 -16.66 16.11 -3.65
N SER A 424 -17.93 15.85 -3.92
CA SER A 424 -19.00 16.20 -2.96
C SER A 424 -18.99 15.30 -1.73
N ARG A 425 -18.34 14.13 -1.82
CA ARG A 425 -18.13 13.18 -0.71
C ARG A 425 -16.67 13.25 -0.28
N THR A 426 -16.48 13.39 1.01
CA THR A 426 -15.16 13.33 1.68
C THR A 426 -15.23 12.23 2.73
N PHE A 427 -14.09 11.58 2.96
CA PHE A 427 -14.01 10.42 3.84
C PHE A 427 -12.92 10.61 4.91
N VAL A 428 -12.84 9.66 5.80
CA VAL A 428 -11.70 9.47 6.69
C VAL A 428 -10.97 8.21 6.19
N SER A 429 -10.34 8.35 5.02
CA SER A 429 -9.73 7.22 4.33
C SER A 429 -8.51 6.69 5.09
N ARG A 430 -8.28 5.37 4.99
CA ARG A 430 -7.20 4.67 5.68
C ARG A 430 -6.45 3.74 4.72
N GLY A 431 -6.78 2.47 4.71
CA GLY A 431 -6.14 1.47 3.85
C GLY A 431 -6.52 1.64 2.39
N VAL A 432 -5.57 1.38 1.50
CA VAL A 432 -5.79 1.29 0.05
C VAL A 432 -5.22 -0.02 -0.45
N ALA A 433 -5.98 -0.75 -1.25
CA ALA A 433 -5.48 -1.90 -2.00
C ALA A 433 -5.73 -1.68 -3.49
N GLN A 434 -4.70 -1.96 -4.30
CA GLN A 434 -4.79 -1.92 -5.75
C GLN A 434 -5.00 -3.31 -6.34
N ALA A 435 -5.77 -3.39 -7.41
CA ALA A 435 -5.97 -4.60 -8.19
C ALA A 435 -6.55 -4.29 -9.56
N ASP A 436 -6.36 -5.17 -10.53
CA ASP A 436 -7.16 -5.20 -11.77
C ASP A 436 -8.36 -6.14 -11.51
N ILE A 437 -9.49 -5.54 -11.10
CA ILE A 437 -10.65 -6.27 -10.54
C ILE A 437 -11.52 -6.88 -11.64
N ASP A 438 -11.64 -6.20 -12.78
CA ASP A 438 -12.43 -6.67 -13.91
C ASP A 438 -11.57 -7.27 -15.04
N ASN A 439 -10.29 -7.49 -14.76
CA ASN A 439 -9.30 -8.15 -15.64
C ASN A 439 -9.14 -7.49 -17.02
N ASP A 440 -9.31 -6.16 -17.09
CA ASP A 440 -9.23 -5.40 -18.34
C ASP A 440 -7.86 -4.71 -18.54
N GLY A 441 -6.98 -4.85 -17.52
CA GLY A 441 -5.57 -4.45 -17.56
C GLY A 441 -5.31 -3.05 -17.03
N ASP A 442 -6.31 -2.29 -16.64
CA ASP A 442 -6.09 -1.07 -15.87
C ASP A 442 -6.29 -1.32 -14.36
N ILE A 443 -5.77 -0.43 -13.54
CA ILE A 443 -5.73 -0.64 -12.10
C ILE A 443 -6.91 0.07 -11.43
N ASP A 444 -7.59 -0.70 -10.58
CA ASP A 444 -8.69 -0.31 -9.72
C ASP A 444 -8.24 -0.23 -8.26
N LEU A 445 -9.09 0.34 -7.40
CA LEU A 445 -8.75 0.60 -6.01
C LEU A 445 -9.90 0.24 -5.06
N PHE A 446 -9.57 -0.47 -3.98
CA PHE A 446 -10.38 -0.48 -2.77
C PHE A 446 -9.81 0.51 -1.77
N VAL A 447 -10.69 1.30 -1.16
CA VAL A 447 -10.34 2.20 -0.06
C VAL A 447 -11.21 1.90 1.15
N SER A 448 -10.56 1.59 2.27
CA SER A 448 -11.23 1.45 3.56
C SER A 448 -11.33 2.81 4.25
N ASN A 449 -12.54 3.14 4.70
CA ASN A 449 -12.84 4.42 5.33
C ASN A 449 -13.18 4.22 6.81
N ASN A 450 -12.51 4.92 7.70
CA ASN A 450 -12.77 4.81 9.13
C ASN A 450 -14.18 5.33 9.46
N ASN A 451 -14.98 4.47 10.07
CA ASN A 451 -16.37 4.73 10.48
C ASN A 451 -17.29 5.19 9.34
N ASP A 452 -17.03 4.69 8.11
CA ASP A 452 -17.82 4.99 6.91
C ASP A 452 -17.84 3.78 5.96
N ASP A 453 -18.62 3.90 4.86
CA ASP A 453 -18.70 2.89 3.82
C ASP A 453 -17.36 2.72 3.09
N ALA A 454 -17.01 1.49 2.73
CA ALA A 454 -15.87 1.23 1.84
C ALA A 454 -16.13 1.82 0.44
N THR A 455 -15.05 2.17 -0.25
CA THR A 455 -15.08 2.69 -1.62
C THR A 455 -14.43 1.67 -2.57
N LEU A 456 -15.05 1.43 -3.72
CA LEU A 456 -14.50 0.66 -4.84
C LEU A 456 -14.45 1.56 -6.07
N LEU A 457 -13.25 1.99 -6.43
CA LEU A 457 -12.99 2.85 -7.58
C LEU A 457 -12.59 1.99 -8.78
N ILE A 458 -13.47 1.85 -9.76
CA ILE A 458 -13.15 1.24 -11.05
C ILE A 458 -12.64 2.32 -11.99
N ASN A 459 -11.57 2.02 -12.71
CA ASN A 459 -10.98 2.91 -13.71
C ASN A 459 -11.67 2.72 -15.06
N GLU A 460 -12.64 3.59 -15.39
CA GLU A 460 -13.37 3.60 -16.68
C GLU A 460 -12.71 4.50 -17.74
N GLY A 461 -11.41 4.79 -17.61
CA GLY A 461 -10.69 5.75 -18.49
C GLY A 461 -10.62 5.30 -19.95
N LEU A 462 -10.91 6.20 -20.91
CA LEU A 462 -10.87 5.94 -22.34
C LEU A 462 -10.28 7.12 -23.11
N PRO A 463 -9.58 6.91 -24.26
CA PRO A 463 -9.19 5.62 -24.83
C PRO A 463 -8.03 4.98 -24.07
N ARG A 464 -8.04 3.68 -23.88
CA ARG A 464 -6.98 2.97 -23.16
C ARG A 464 -5.67 2.93 -23.95
N ASN A 465 -4.56 2.99 -23.25
CA ASN A 465 -3.25 2.59 -23.72
C ASN A 465 -3.11 1.07 -23.69
N ASN A 466 -2.10 0.54 -24.33
CA ASN A 466 -1.77 -0.88 -24.26
C ASN A 466 -1.07 -1.20 -22.94
N TRP A 467 -1.17 -2.46 -22.53
CA TRP A 467 -0.60 -2.97 -21.27
C TRP A 467 -0.09 -4.40 -21.43
N ILE A 468 0.64 -4.90 -20.45
CA ILE A 468 0.99 -6.31 -20.29
C ILE A 468 0.96 -6.67 -18.80
N GLY A 469 0.37 -7.82 -18.48
CA GLY A 469 0.29 -8.31 -17.11
C GLY A 469 1.10 -9.60 -16.91
N PHE A 470 1.65 -9.78 -15.70
CA PHE A 470 2.38 -10.98 -15.32
C PHE A 470 1.82 -11.55 -14.02
N HIS A 471 1.51 -12.86 -14.04
CA HIS A 471 1.19 -13.66 -12.87
C HIS A 471 2.29 -14.70 -12.69
N LEU A 472 3.17 -14.49 -11.71
CA LEU A 472 4.31 -15.37 -11.46
C LEU A 472 3.95 -16.46 -10.45
N GLN A 473 4.52 -17.65 -10.65
CA GLN A 473 4.40 -18.77 -9.73
C GLN A 473 5.76 -19.43 -9.52
N GLY A 474 6.29 -19.38 -8.30
CA GLY A 474 7.50 -20.07 -7.88
C GLY A 474 7.33 -21.59 -7.84
N THR A 475 8.43 -22.31 -8.00
CA THR A 475 8.52 -23.78 -7.83
C THR A 475 9.65 -24.17 -6.90
N THR A 476 10.70 -23.37 -6.83
CA THR A 476 11.84 -23.48 -5.92
C THR A 476 12.08 -22.19 -5.15
N SER A 477 11.58 -21.07 -5.63
CA SER A 477 11.33 -19.86 -4.88
C SER A 477 9.97 -19.97 -4.17
N ASN A 478 9.63 -19.03 -3.29
CA ASN A 478 8.30 -19.00 -2.68
C ASN A 478 7.21 -19.01 -3.77
N ARG A 479 6.11 -19.71 -3.49
CA ARG A 479 5.10 -19.98 -4.52
C ARG A 479 4.42 -18.74 -5.07
N ASP A 480 4.24 -17.72 -4.24
CA ASP A 480 3.68 -16.42 -4.63
C ASP A 480 4.66 -15.56 -5.42
N ALA A 481 5.91 -16.01 -5.57
CA ALA A 481 6.98 -15.31 -6.26
C ALA A 481 7.29 -13.90 -5.67
N ILE A 482 6.91 -13.65 -4.42
CA ILE A 482 7.18 -12.37 -3.73
C ILE A 482 8.69 -12.10 -3.72
N GLY A 483 9.09 -10.89 -4.12
CA GLY A 483 10.48 -10.48 -4.30
C GLY A 483 11.02 -10.70 -5.72
N SER A 484 10.26 -11.33 -6.63
CA SER A 484 10.67 -11.44 -8.03
C SER A 484 10.71 -10.08 -8.71
N LYS A 485 11.80 -9.78 -9.43
CA LYS A 485 11.98 -8.56 -10.23
C LYS A 485 11.67 -8.85 -11.69
N ILE A 486 10.73 -8.09 -12.26
CA ILE A 486 10.35 -8.18 -13.67
C ILE A 486 10.89 -6.95 -14.38
N THR A 487 11.64 -7.15 -15.45
CA THR A 487 12.15 -6.08 -16.31
C THR A 487 11.61 -6.25 -17.72
N ILE A 488 10.87 -5.26 -18.22
CA ILE A 488 10.43 -5.25 -19.62
C ILE A 488 11.17 -4.22 -20.43
N SER A 489 11.37 -4.51 -21.72
CA SER A 489 11.97 -3.58 -22.69
C SER A 489 11.07 -3.38 -23.90
N THR A 490 10.82 -2.13 -24.24
CA THR A 490 10.01 -1.69 -25.40
C THR A 490 10.79 -0.67 -26.24
N ASN A 491 10.14 0.02 -27.18
CA ASN A 491 10.75 1.19 -27.84
C ASN A 491 10.72 2.43 -26.94
N LEU A 492 9.86 2.48 -25.90
CA LEU A 492 9.78 3.56 -24.93
C LEU A 492 10.88 3.49 -23.85
N GLY A 493 11.66 2.41 -23.83
CA GLY A 493 12.70 2.17 -22.85
C GLY A 493 12.44 0.93 -22.00
N THR A 494 13.08 0.91 -20.83
CA THR A 494 12.98 -0.18 -19.85
C THR A 494 12.05 0.26 -18.70
N GLN A 495 11.27 -0.69 -18.21
CA GLN A 495 10.47 -0.56 -16.99
C GLN A 495 10.78 -1.73 -16.08
N VAL A 496 10.74 -1.50 -14.77
CA VAL A 496 11.01 -2.52 -13.75
C VAL A 496 9.89 -2.50 -12.72
N ALA A 497 9.48 -3.68 -12.28
CA ALA A 497 8.54 -3.84 -11.17
C ALA A 497 8.86 -5.10 -10.37
N TRP A 498 8.37 -5.16 -9.16
CA TRP A 498 8.56 -6.30 -8.24
C TRP A 498 7.22 -6.91 -7.87
N VAL A 499 7.18 -8.24 -7.73
CA VAL A 499 6.03 -8.91 -7.14
C VAL A 499 6.04 -8.62 -5.64
N ASN A 500 5.15 -7.75 -5.21
CA ASN A 500 5.04 -7.34 -3.81
C ASN A 500 3.59 -6.96 -3.46
N PRO A 501 2.84 -7.82 -2.76
CA PRO A 501 1.48 -7.49 -2.34
C PRO A 501 1.43 -6.55 -1.13
N SER A 502 2.55 -6.23 -0.51
CA SER A 502 2.64 -5.36 0.67
C SER A 502 2.61 -3.87 0.27
N GLY A 503 2.70 -3.00 1.26
CA GLY A 503 2.67 -1.54 1.09
C GLY A 503 1.30 -0.94 1.37
N SER A 504 1.16 0.38 1.15
CA SER A 504 0.03 1.18 1.60
C SER A 504 -0.03 1.29 3.13
N TYR A 505 -1.19 1.15 3.72
CA TYR A 505 -1.43 1.20 5.15
C TYR A 505 -2.40 0.09 5.54
N LEU A 506 -2.00 -0.82 6.45
CA LEU A 506 -2.82 -1.91 6.96
C LEU A 506 -3.39 -2.85 5.87
N SER A 507 -2.81 -2.89 4.68
CA SER A 507 -3.46 -3.46 3.50
C SER A 507 -2.56 -4.43 2.75
N SER A 508 -3.20 -5.28 1.93
CA SER A 508 -2.51 -6.17 0.99
C SER A 508 -3.14 -6.07 -0.40
N ASN A 509 -2.31 -6.11 -1.43
CA ASN A 509 -2.65 -5.81 -2.82
C ASN A 509 -2.65 -7.07 -3.69
N ASP A 510 -3.20 -6.96 -4.89
CA ASP A 510 -3.00 -7.96 -5.94
C ASP A 510 -1.49 -8.18 -6.19
N ARG A 511 -1.09 -9.44 -6.28
CA ARG A 511 0.31 -9.83 -6.56
C ARG A 511 0.65 -9.84 -8.05
N ARG A 512 -0.34 -9.71 -8.94
CA ARG A 512 -0.11 -9.56 -10.37
C ARG A 512 0.56 -8.21 -10.65
N VAL A 513 1.46 -8.20 -11.63
CA VAL A 513 2.19 -6.99 -12.02
C VAL A 513 1.71 -6.56 -13.38
N VAL A 514 1.23 -5.34 -13.51
CA VAL A 514 0.81 -4.74 -14.77
C VAL A 514 1.77 -3.62 -15.16
N PHE A 515 2.15 -3.58 -16.43
CA PHE A 515 2.94 -2.50 -17.04
C PHE A 515 2.12 -1.80 -18.11
N GLY A 516 2.00 -0.50 -18.03
CA GLY A 516 1.50 0.32 -19.12
C GLY A 516 2.52 0.44 -20.24
N LEU A 517 2.05 0.37 -21.46
CA LEU A 517 2.88 0.33 -22.67
C LEU A 517 2.64 1.53 -23.59
N GLY A 518 1.75 2.46 -23.21
CA GLY A 518 1.35 3.54 -24.09
C GLY A 518 0.77 3.00 -25.39
N LYS A 519 1.40 3.31 -26.51
CA LYS A 519 0.98 2.85 -27.85
C LYS A 519 1.84 1.71 -28.40
N GLU A 520 2.75 1.15 -27.61
CA GLU A 520 3.53 -0.01 -28.02
C GLU A 520 2.64 -1.25 -28.16
N GLU A 521 2.79 -1.98 -29.25
CA GLU A 521 1.98 -3.17 -29.54
C GLU A 521 2.65 -4.48 -29.06
N LYS A 522 3.93 -4.40 -28.68
CA LYS A 522 4.72 -5.57 -28.24
C LYS A 522 5.78 -5.19 -27.21
N VAL A 523 6.04 -6.13 -26.32
CA VAL A 523 7.22 -6.13 -25.45
C VAL A 523 8.33 -6.92 -26.13
N LYS A 524 9.49 -6.29 -26.37
CA LYS A 524 10.64 -6.93 -27.04
C LYS A 524 11.23 -8.04 -26.19
N THR A 525 11.45 -7.74 -24.90
CA THR A 525 11.96 -8.70 -23.93
C THR A 525 11.29 -8.49 -22.58
N ALA A 526 10.96 -9.58 -21.89
CA ALA A 526 10.64 -9.62 -20.49
C ALA A 526 11.65 -10.53 -19.78
N GLU A 527 12.37 -9.97 -18.82
CA GLU A 527 13.32 -10.70 -17.97
C GLU A 527 12.73 -10.86 -16.58
N ILE A 528 12.69 -12.09 -16.06
CA ILE A 528 12.24 -12.40 -14.72
C ILE A 528 13.42 -12.86 -13.89
N HIS A 529 13.67 -12.17 -12.80
CA HIS A 529 14.67 -12.51 -11.80
C HIS A 529 13.95 -13.02 -10.55
N TRP A 530 13.99 -14.33 -10.34
CA TRP A 530 13.38 -14.99 -9.21
C TRP A 530 14.20 -14.78 -7.93
N PRO A 531 13.59 -14.72 -6.73
CA PRO A 531 14.31 -14.57 -5.46
C PRO A 531 15.41 -15.63 -5.30
N GLY A 532 16.58 -15.21 -4.84
CA GLY A 532 17.72 -16.11 -4.60
C GLY A 532 18.32 -16.80 -5.84
N LYS A 533 17.89 -16.46 -7.06
CA LYS A 533 18.41 -17.09 -8.29
C LYS A 533 19.37 -16.15 -9.01
N ILE A 534 20.50 -16.69 -9.45
CA ILE A 534 21.49 -15.95 -10.26
C ILE A 534 21.03 -15.84 -11.72
N LYS A 535 20.29 -16.84 -12.23
CA LYS A 535 19.91 -16.92 -13.63
C LYS A 535 18.53 -16.31 -13.84
N LYS A 536 18.45 -15.36 -14.75
CA LYS A 536 17.19 -14.76 -15.23
C LYS A 536 16.53 -15.63 -16.26
N GLU A 537 15.21 -15.64 -16.30
CA GLU A 537 14.42 -16.18 -17.41
C GLU A 537 14.06 -15.05 -18.35
N ILE A 538 14.18 -15.30 -19.68
CA ILE A 538 14.00 -14.27 -20.70
C ILE A 538 12.98 -14.75 -21.72
N PHE A 539 11.98 -13.93 -21.95
CA PHE A 539 10.92 -14.14 -22.93
C PHE A 539 10.96 -12.99 -23.95
N ASN A 540 10.73 -13.30 -25.22
CA ASN A 540 10.86 -12.33 -26.29
C ASN A 540 9.56 -12.21 -27.08
N ASP A 541 9.33 -11.03 -27.69
CA ASP A 541 8.26 -10.74 -28.62
C ASP A 541 6.85 -11.02 -28.06
N LEU A 542 6.60 -10.61 -26.82
CA LEU A 542 5.30 -10.78 -26.15
C LEU A 542 4.28 -9.78 -26.70
N ASP A 543 3.07 -10.25 -26.94
CA ASP A 543 1.94 -9.42 -27.36
C ASP A 543 1.39 -8.60 -26.18
N CYS A 544 0.91 -7.39 -26.45
CA CYS A 544 0.26 -6.54 -25.45
C CYS A 544 -1.19 -6.99 -25.15
N ASN A 545 -1.82 -6.34 -24.17
CA ASN A 545 -3.21 -6.52 -23.74
C ASN A 545 -3.53 -7.98 -23.36
N SER A 546 -2.61 -8.57 -22.60
CA SER A 546 -2.73 -9.96 -22.15
C SER A 546 -2.01 -10.17 -20.82
N TYR A 547 -2.56 -11.06 -20.01
CA TYR A 547 -1.87 -11.61 -18.85
C TYR A 547 -1.05 -12.83 -19.24
N TYR A 548 0.17 -12.87 -18.73
CA TYR A 548 1.08 -13.99 -18.90
C TYR A 548 1.32 -14.70 -17.56
N LYS A 549 0.92 -15.96 -17.46
CA LYS A 549 1.34 -16.81 -16.35
C LYS A 549 2.73 -17.37 -16.63
N VAL A 550 3.66 -17.11 -15.72
CA VAL A 550 5.03 -17.63 -15.78
C VAL A 550 5.26 -18.52 -14.58
N VAL A 551 5.56 -19.79 -14.82
CA VAL A 551 5.93 -20.75 -13.79
C VAL A 551 7.43 -20.95 -13.82
N GLU A 552 8.10 -20.74 -12.68
CA GLU A 552 9.56 -20.81 -12.53
C GLU A 552 10.13 -22.10 -13.14
N GLY A 553 11.14 -21.95 -14.03
CA GLY A 553 11.78 -23.07 -14.72
C GLY A 553 10.91 -23.76 -15.78
N ARG A 554 9.76 -23.21 -16.13
CA ARG A 554 8.81 -23.76 -17.11
C ARG A 554 8.52 -22.76 -18.24
N THR A 555 7.46 -22.99 -18.97
CA THR A 555 7.02 -22.14 -20.08
C THR A 555 6.13 -21.01 -19.61
N ILE A 556 6.13 -19.92 -20.37
CA ILE A 556 5.16 -18.84 -20.30
C ILE A 556 3.89 -19.21 -21.05
N SER A 557 2.74 -18.83 -20.57
CA SER A 557 1.43 -19.01 -21.24
C SER A 557 0.54 -17.80 -21.01
N ILE A 558 -0.29 -17.46 -22.01
CA ILE A 558 -1.36 -16.48 -21.85
C ILE A 558 -2.44 -17.07 -20.94
N VAL A 559 -2.97 -16.26 -20.04
CA VAL A 559 -4.12 -16.59 -19.20
C VAL A 559 -5.28 -15.70 -19.63
N GLU A 560 -6.42 -16.33 -19.89
CA GLU A 560 -7.68 -15.63 -20.05
C GLU A 560 -8.41 -15.71 -18.70
N TYR A 561 -8.50 -14.60 -17.98
CA TYR A 561 -9.40 -14.49 -16.84
C TYR A 561 -10.82 -14.32 -17.39
N VAL A 562 -11.78 -14.95 -16.76
CA VAL A 562 -13.19 -14.85 -17.18
C VAL A 562 -13.74 -13.55 -16.61
N ASN A 563 -14.24 -12.66 -17.48
CA ASN A 563 -14.88 -11.40 -17.10
C ASN A 563 -16.34 -11.63 -16.71
#